data_150937b16ec4723187985a833e0d7c07
#
_entry.id   150937b16ec4723187985a833e0d7c07
#
_cell.length_a   1.000
_cell.length_b   1.000
_cell.length_c   1.000
_cell.angle_alpha   90.00
_cell.angle_beta   90.00
_cell.angle_gamma   90.00
#
_symmetry.space_group_name_H-M   'P 1'
#
loop_
_entity.id
_entity.type
_entity.pdbx_description
1 polymer ?
#
loop_
_entity_poly.entity_id
_entity_poly.type
_entity_poly.pdbx_seq_one_letter_code
_entity_poly.pdbx_strand_id
1 'polypeptide(L)'
;MQNNHKGILNMVMQKWLNSDYLIIDTETTGLDNNAEIIEIAIINMHGDVLLNSLVKPTCSIPTTVTKINNITDEMVADAPLWRDVFPVILNIIDEKKWLAWNSKFDARLIIQTGVKTG
;
A
#
# COMPACT_ATOMS: atom_id res chain seq x y z
N MET A 1 -29.12 -7.37 -13.19
CA MET A 1 -28.33 -6.49 -12.30
C MET A 1 -26.84 -6.66 -12.47
N GLN A 2 -26.35 -7.89 -12.46
CA GLN A 2 -24.92 -8.14 -12.64
C GLN A 2 -24.39 -7.64 -13.98
N ASN A 3 -25.18 -7.77 -15.06
CA ASN A 3 -24.77 -7.31 -16.39
C ASN A 3 -24.60 -5.80 -16.46
N ASN A 4 -25.45 -5.04 -15.79
CA ASN A 4 -25.33 -3.59 -15.74
C ASN A 4 -24.08 -3.16 -14.94
N HIS A 5 -23.84 -3.81 -13.81
CA HIS A 5 -22.63 -3.57 -13.01
C HIS A 5 -21.38 -3.89 -13.82
N LYS A 6 -21.39 -4.99 -14.54
CA LYS A 6 -20.26 -5.41 -15.35
C LYS A 6 -19.97 -4.44 -16.48
N GLY A 7 -21.00 -3.91 -17.15
CA GLY A 7 -20.85 -2.90 -18.19
C GLY A 7 -20.27 -1.59 -17.67
N ILE A 8 -20.79 -1.12 -16.54
CA ILE A 8 -20.29 0.12 -15.90
C ILE A 8 -18.85 -0.07 -15.45
N LEU A 9 -18.54 -1.20 -14.82
CA LEU A 9 -17.19 -1.50 -14.37
C LEU A 9 -16.20 -1.54 -15.54
N ASN A 10 -16.60 -2.15 -16.66
CA ASN A 10 -15.75 -2.19 -17.84
C ASN A 10 -15.49 -0.80 -18.40
N MET A 11 -16.49 0.08 -18.43
CA MET A 11 -16.32 1.49 -18.85
C MET A 11 -15.31 2.22 -17.96
N VAL A 12 -15.45 2.08 -16.66
CA VAL A 12 -14.55 2.71 -15.68
C VAL A 12 -13.15 2.16 -15.86
N MET A 13 -13.00 0.84 -15.98
CA MET A 13 -11.70 0.21 -16.15
C MET A 13 -11.02 0.61 -17.45
N GLN A 14 -11.76 0.71 -18.55
CA GLN A 14 -11.22 1.18 -19.83
C GLN A 14 -10.67 2.60 -19.72
N LYS A 15 -11.39 3.46 -19.03
CA LYS A 15 -10.96 4.84 -18.79
C LYS A 15 -9.69 4.88 -17.94
N TRP A 16 -9.62 4.03 -16.92
CA TRP A 16 -8.47 3.97 -16.03
C TRP A 16 -7.26 3.31 -16.69
N LEU A 17 -7.48 2.27 -17.51
CA LEU A 17 -6.40 1.61 -18.24
C LEU A 17 -5.63 2.56 -19.17
N ASN A 18 -6.28 3.63 -19.61
CA ASN A 18 -5.66 4.64 -20.47
C ASN A 18 -5.03 5.78 -19.67
N SER A 19 -4.94 5.65 -18.35
CA SER A 19 -4.38 6.67 -17.47
C SER A 19 -3.08 6.16 -16.81
N ASP A 20 -2.31 7.09 -16.26
CA ASP A 20 -1.09 6.80 -15.51
C ASP A 20 -1.36 6.64 -14.01
N TYR A 21 -2.54 6.21 -13.64
CA TYR A 21 -2.88 5.97 -12.23
C TYR A 21 -2.08 4.80 -11.65
N LEU A 22 -1.66 4.98 -10.43
CA LEU A 22 -1.10 3.90 -9.60
C LEU A 22 -2.06 3.60 -8.46
N ILE A 23 -2.18 2.32 -8.12
CA ILE A 23 -2.93 1.89 -6.94
C ILE A 23 -1.93 1.52 -5.87
N ILE A 24 -2.11 2.09 -4.68
CA ILE A 24 -1.26 1.80 -3.52
C ILE A 24 -2.11 1.13 -2.46
N ASP A 25 -1.62 0.01 -1.96
CA ASP A 25 -2.28 -0.76 -0.90
C ASP A 25 -1.27 -1.06 0.20
N THR A 26 -1.72 -0.94 1.45
CA THR A 26 -0.85 -1.14 2.62
C THR A 26 -1.49 -2.06 3.63
N GLU A 27 -0.64 -2.78 4.37
CA GLU A 27 -0.98 -3.44 5.62
C GLU A 27 -0.18 -2.78 6.75
N THR A 28 -0.77 -2.72 7.95
CA THR A 28 -0.23 -1.93 9.05
C THR A 28 -0.30 -2.68 10.37
N THR A 29 0.39 -2.13 11.37
CA THR A 29 0.36 -2.67 12.74
C THR A 29 -0.94 -2.35 13.50
N GLY A 30 -1.79 -1.51 12.95
CA GLY A 30 -3.04 -1.12 13.60
C GLY A 30 -3.69 0.07 12.91
N LEU A 31 -4.68 0.67 13.58
CA LEU A 31 -5.47 1.78 13.04
C LEU A 31 -5.19 3.11 13.75
N ASP A 32 -4.41 3.10 14.82
CA ASP A 32 -4.17 4.29 15.63
C ASP A 32 -3.08 5.19 15.06
N ASN A 33 -2.80 6.29 15.76
CA ASN A 33 -1.82 7.28 15.33
C ASN A 33 -0.38 6.81 15.46
N ASN A 34 -0.14 5.65 16.08
CA ASN A 34 1.17 5.03 16.21
C ASN A 34 1.37 3.86 15.25
N ALA A 35 0.37 3.53 14.44
CA ALA A 35 0.46 2.43 13.51
C ALA A 35 1.53 2.70 12.45
N GLU A 36 2.20 1.62 12.04
CA GLU A 36 3.25 1.64 11.02
C GLU A 36 2.89 0.71 9.88
N ILE A 37 3.35 1.04 8.69
CA ILE A 37 3.22 0.17 7.53
C ILE A 37 4.15 -1.03 7.70
N ILE A 38 3.62 -2.23 7.46
CA ILE A 38 4.38 -3.49 7.48
C ILE A 38 4.36 -4.21 6.13
N GLU A 39 3.55 -3.75 5.20
CA GLU A 39 3.55 -4.22 3.82
C GLU A 39 3.04 -3.11 2.92
N ILE A 40 3.64 -2.94 1.76
CA ILE A 40 3.19 -1.98 0.76
C ILE A 40 3.27 -2.60 -0.62
N ALA A 41 2.22 -2.41 -1.41
CA ALA A 41 2.17 -2.80 -2.80
C ALA A 41 1.77 -1.61 -3.65
N ILE A 42 2.41 -1.47 -4.81
CA ILE A 42 2.08 -0.46 -5.81
C ILE A 42 1.90 -1.18 -7.13
N ILE A 43 0.74 -1.02 -7.75
CA ILE A 43 0.44 -1.59 -9.05
C ILE A 43 -0.03 -0.50 -10.01
N ASN A 44 0.22 -0.71 -11.31
CA ASN A 44 -0.33 0.16 -12.33
C ASN A 44 -1.69 -0.35 -12.81
N MET A 45 -2.32 0.38 -13.70
CA MET A 45 -3.64 0.02 -14.22
C MET A 45 -3.61 -1.17 -15.17
N HIS A 46 -2.43 -1.60 -15.61
CA HIS A 46 -2.25 -2.79 -16.45
C HIS A 46 -2.04 -4.06 -15.62
N GLY A 47 -2.03 -3.93 -14.29
CA GLY A 47 -1.81 -5.07 -13.40
C GLY A 47 -0.36 -5.37 -13.12
N ASP A 48 0.59 -4.55 -13.60
CA ASP A 48 1.99 -4.73 -13.31
C ASP A 48 2.27 -4.35 -11.86
N VAL A 49 2.99 -5.20 -11.14
CA VAL A 49 3.41 -4.94 -9.77
C VAL A 49 4.72 -4.16 -9.82
N LEU A 50 4.67 -2.89 -9.44
CA LEU A 50 5.84 -2.00 -9.44
C LEU A 50 6.63 -2.09 -8.15
N LEU A 51 5.95 -2.41 -7.06
CA LEU A 51 6.54 -2.63 -5.75
C LEU A 51 5.64 -3.58 -4.97
N ASN A 52 6.24 -4.52 -4.28
CA ASN A 52 5.56 -5.39 -3.31
C ASN A 52 6.59 -5.76 -2.26
N SER A 53 6.50 -5.15 -1.08
CA SER A 53 7.52 -5.31 -0.05
C SER A 53 6.91 -5.37 1.34
N LEU A 54 7.40 -6.29 2.14
CA LEU A 54 7.26 -6.20 3.58
C LEU A 54 8.16 -5.09 4.11
N VAL A 55 7.80 -4.51 5.24
CA VAL A 55 8.57 -3.46 5.90
C VAL A 55 8.73 -3.84 7.37
N LYS A 56 9.95 -3.74 7.88
CA LYS A 56 10.22 -4.04 9.27
C LYS A 56 9.74 -2.88 10.15
N PRO A 57 8.77 -3.11 11.04
CA PRO A 57 8.30 -2.05 11.94
C PRO A 57 9.27 -1.85 13.11
N THR A 58 9.08 -0.74 13.85
CA THR A 58 9.86 -0.43 15.04
C THR A 58 9.27 -1.06 16.31
N CYS A 59 8.11 -1.71 16.19
CA CYS A 59 7.42 -2.35 17.32
C CYS A 59 6.88 -3.70 16.88
N SER A 60 6.50 -4.53 17.86
CA SER A 60 5.84 -5.81 17.59
C SER A 60 4.47 -5.61 16.97
N ILE A 61 4.11 -6.54 16.08
CA ILE A 61 2.77 -6.55 15.48
C ILE A 61 1.81 -7.17 16.50
N PRO A 62 0.72 -6.45 16.88
CA PRO A 62 -0.26 -7.03 17.78
C PRO A 62 -0.85 -8.32 17.22
N THR A 63 -1.07 -9.32 18.07
CA THR A 63 -1.62 -10.61 17.63
C THR A 63 -3.01 -10.47 17.00
N THR A 64 -3.80 -9.50 17.46
CA THR A 64 -5.10 -9.19 16.87
C THR A 64 -5.00 -8.74 15.43
N VAL A 65 -3.94 -8.02 15.10
CA VAL A 65 -3.66 -7.54 13.75
C VAL A 65 -3.18 -8.70 12.87
N THR A 66 -2.28 -9.52 13.38
CA THR A 66 -1.79 -10.71 12.66
C THR A 66 -2.94 -11.64 12.27
N LYS A 67 -3.97 -11.77 13.12
CA LYS A 67 -5.15 -12.57 12.81
C LYS A 67 -5.92 -12.05 11.60
N ILE A 68 -5.80 -10.77 11.31
CA ILE A 68 -6.51 -10.13 10.19
C ILE A 68 -5.68 -10.21 8.91
N ASN A 69 -4.40 -9.83 8.97
CA ASN A 69 -3.56 -9.72 7.77
C ASN A 69 -2.56 -10.85 7.58
N ASN A 70 -2.46 -11.76 8.55
CA ASN A 70 -1.56 -12.93 8.52
C ASN A 70 -0.06 -12.57 8.47
N ILE A 71 0.31 -11.35 8.81
CA ILE A 71 1.70 -10.92 8.87
C ILE A 71 2.17 -11.05 10.31
N THR A 72 3.29 -11.76 10.49
CA THR A 72 3.87 -12.03 11.80
C THR A 72 5.17 -11.25 12.00
N ASP A 73 5.61 -11.14 13.26
CA ASP A 73 6.91 -10.52 13.58
C ASP A 73 8.05 -11.25 12.87
N GLU A 74 7.98 -12.57 12.76
CA GLU A 74 9.01 -13.38 12.09
C GLU A 74 9.10 -13.04 10.60
N MET A 75 7.96 -12.81 9.95
CA MET A 75 7.93 -12.50 8.52
C MET A 75 8.61 -11.17 8.20
N VAL A 76 8.56 -10.23 9.11
CA VAL A 76 9.12 -8.88 8.90
C VAL A 76 10.49 -8.68 9.57
N ALA A 77 10.99 -9.70 10.27
CA ALA A 77 12.24 -9.60 11.02
C ALA A 77 13.44 -9.19 10.15
N ASP A 78 13.49 -9.71 8.93
CA ASP A 78 14.57 -9.41 7.97
C ASP A 78 14.10 -8.51 6.83
N ALA A 79 12.93 -7.92 6.95
CA ALA A 79 12.41 -7.00 5.94
C ALA A 79 13.17 -5.67 5.96
N PRO A 80 13.18 -4.93 4.83
CA PRO A 80 13.80 -3.61 4.82
C PRO A 80 13.08 -2.64 5.75
N LEU A 81 13.81 -1.67 6.23
CA LEU A 81 13.26 -0.58 7.03
C LEU A 81 12.50 0.41 6.13
N TRP A 82 11.60 1.17 6.72
CA TRP A 82 10.86 2.18 5.97
C TRP A 82 11.79 3.15 5.23
N ARG A 83 12.86 3.58 5.86
CA ARG A 83 13.84 4.49 5.25
C ARG A 83 14.50 3.93 4.00
N ASP A 84 14.51 2.59 3.85
CA ASP A 84 15.08 1.95 2.66
C ASP A 84 14.02 1.78 1.56
N VAL A 85 12.76 1.65 1.94
CA VAL A 85 11.64 1.46 1.02
C VAL A 85 11.12 2.79 0.47
N PHE A 86 11.10 3.82 1.30
CA PHE A 86 10.50 5.11 0.95
C PHE A 86 11.13 5.76 -0.30
N PRO A 87 12.46 5.77 -0.49
CA PRO A 87 13.04 6.31 -1.72
C PRO A 87 12.59 5.57 -2.98
N VAL A 88 12.37 4.27 -2.89
CA VAL A 88 11.84 3.47 -4.01
C VAL A 88 10.41 3.90 -4.33
N ILE A 89 9.60 4.12 -3.30
CA ILE A 89 8.22 4.61 -3.46
C ILE A 89 8.25 5.97 -4.17
N LEU A 90 9.10 6.89 -3.72
CA LEU A 90 9.20 8.22 -4.31
C LEU A 90 9.60 8.17 -5.78
N ASN A 91 10.52 7.29 -6.14
CA ASN A 91 10.93 7.13 -7.54
C ASN A 91 9.78 6.64 -8.42
N ILE A 92 8.97 5.71 -7.90
CA ILE A 92 7.81 5.19 -8.63
C ILE A 92 6.76 6.28 -8.81
N ILE A 93 6.49 7.04 -7.76
CA ILE A 93 5.46 8.08 -7.73
C ILE A 93 5.88 9.29 -8.57
N ASP A 94 7.16 9.67 -8.55
CA ASP A 94 7.67 10.87 -9.20
C ASP A 94 7.44 10.85 -10.70
N GLU A 95 7.43 9.68 -11.31
CA GLU A 95 7.19 9.51 -12.75
C GLU A 95 5.69 9.55 -13.09
N LYS A 96 4.81 9.60 -12.10
CA LYS A 96 3.36 9.50 -12.28
C LYS A 96 2.65 10.74 -11.76
N LYS A 97 1.68 11.20 -12.50
CA LYS A 97 0.91 12.39 -12.15
C LYS A 97 -0.25 12.09 -11.20
N TRP A 98 -0.72 10.85 -11.15
CA TRP A 98 -1.96 10.50 -10.46
C TRP A 98 -1.78 9.27 -9.61
N LEU A 99 -2.32 9.34 -8.40
CA LEU A 99 -2.34 8.23 -7.45
C LEU A 99 -3.79 7.88 -7.12
N ALA A 100 -4.08 6.62 -7.08
CA ALA A 100 -5.31 6.10 -6.52
C ALA A 100 -4.94 5.27 -5.29
N TRP A 101 -5.56 5.58 -4.17
CA TRP A 101 -5.36 4.86 -2.93
C TRP A 101 -6.46 3.85 -2.75
N ASN A 102 -6.13 2.69 -2.19
CA ASN A 102 -7.14 1.71 -1.80
C ASN A 102 -8.09 2.31 -0.76
N SER A 103 -7.54 3.16 0.12
CA SER A 103 -8.34 3.94 1.06
C SER A 103 -7.61 5.22 1.45
N LYS A 104 -8.32 6.19 2.04
CA LYS A 104 -7.71 7.39 2.62
C LYS A 104 -6.73 7.06 3.74
N PHE A 105 -6.92 5.90 4.36
CA PHE A 105 -6.06 5.40 5.42
C PHE A 105 -4.63 5.16 4.93
N ASP A 106 -4.46 4.62 3.71
CA ASP A 106 -3.14 4.34 3.15
C ASP A 106 -2.28 5.59 3.02
N ALA A 107 -2.87 6.69 2.54
CA ALA A 107 -2.16 7.96 2.40
C ALA A 107 -1.65 8.47 3.75
N ARG A 108 -2.52 8.41 4.76
CA ARG A 108 -2.16 8.83 6.12
C ARG A 108 -1.01 7.99 6.68
N LEU A 109 -1.04 6.69 6.45
CA LEU A 109 -0.05 5.77 7.00
C LEU A 109 1.34 5.96 6.42
N ILE A 110 1.46 6.36 5.17
CA ILE A 110 2.78 6.68 4.57
C ILE A 110 3.41 7.85 5.30
N ILE A 111 2.65 8.92 5.52
CA ILE A 111 3.14 10.10 6.22
C ILE A 111 3.45 9.77 7.68
N GLN A 112 2.54 9.08 8.34
CA GLN A 112 2.67 8.71 9.74
C GLN A 112 3.88 7.82 10.00
N THR A 113 4.09 6.82 9.15
CA THR A 113 5.23 5.90 9.26
C THR A 113 6.55 6.68 9.09
N GLY A 114 6.61 7.57 8.12
CA GLY A 114 7.78 8.39 7.90
C GLY A 114 8.11 9.28 9.10
N VAL A 115 7.09 9.91 9.69
CA VAL A 115 7.28 10.77 10.86
C VAL A 115 7.75 9.97 12.07
N LYS A 116 7.18 8.78 12.27
CA LYS A 116 7.50 7.94 13.44
C LYS A 116 8.88 7.29 13.34
N THR A 117 9.25 6.83 12.15
CA THR A 117 10.44 5.99 11.99
C THR A 117 11.63 6.72 11.39
N GLY A 118 11.43 7.97 11.02
CA GLY A 118 12.47 8.79 10.41
C GLY A 118 12.63 8.53 8.96
#